data_9cbad5a2277eeec07ea302f11bb35906
#
_entry.id   9cbad5a2277eeec07ea302f11bb35906
#
_cell.length_a   1.000
_cell.length_b   1.000
_cell.length_c   1.000
_cell.angle_alpha   90.00
_cell.angle_beta   90.00
_cell.angle_gamma   90.00
#
_symmetry.space_group_name_H-M   'P 1'
#
loop_
_entity.id
_entity.type
_entity.pdbx_description
1 polymer ?
#
loop_
_entity_poly.entity_id
_entity_poly.type
_entity_poly.pdbx_seq_one_letter_code
_entity_poly.pdbx_strand_id
1 'polypeptide(L)'
;MCLQVGEFVKQFYIVDSRMDLPCYCINLDDRPERWEETKAAFEGTDIVPKRFPGIRHTEGWKGCGASHVAIAREAMRRGLPWVLVLEDDCDPVADFTARWPTVKEALWAERDSWDIFLGGPTFIQGPAEPLGPLTRIEGAYALHFYVLRASAYEKALAWNPDRHGPIDVYYSDQFRIVITQPMLAVQRRSISDNEEEEVDYGYLFRRSEHVMQQLLYSARTREGTIGLLVFSAVLLCLMWFRKRR
;
A
#
# COMPACT_ATOMS: atom_id res chain seq x y z
N MET A 1 -60.88 -0.30 -8.25
CA MET A 1 -59.69 -0.61 -9.06
C MET A 1 -58.50 0.23 -8.47
N CYS A 2 -57.84 -0.34 -7.47
CA CYS A 2 -56.77 0.27 -6.74
C CYS A 2 -55.42 0.08 -7.52
N LEU A 3 -54.80 1.19 -7.90
CA LEU A 3 -53.45 1.19 -8.41
C LEU A 3 -52.52 1.23 -7.20
N GLN A 4 -51.78 0.15 -7.00
CA GLN A 4 -50.65 0.10 -6.07
C GLN A 4 -49.50 0.98 -6.61
N VAL A 5 -49.20 2.01 -5.84
CA VAL A 5 -48.00 2.83 -6.03
C VAL A 5 -46.84 2.05 -5.45
N GLY A 6 -45.90 1.64 -6.35
CA GLY A 6 -44.69 0.91 -5.98
C GLY A 6 -43.85 1.73 -4.98
N GLU A 7 -43.55 1.12 -3.86
CA GLU A 7 -42.54 1.58 -2.91
C GLU A 7 -41.16 1.55 -3.57
N PHE A 8 -40.65 2.71 -3.94
CA PHE A 8 -39.21 2.91 -4.16
C PHE A 8 -38.54 2.76 -2.79
N VAL A 9 -38.09 1.55 -2.50
CA VAL A 9 -37.16 1.34 -1.40
C VAL A 9 -35.90 2.13 -1.71
N LYS A 10 -35.79 3.31 -1.11
CA LYS A 10 -34.52 3.99 -0.95
C LYS A 10 -33.62 3.04 -0.17
N GLN A 11 -32.73 2.37 -0.87
CA GLN A 11 -31.65 1.63 -0.27
C GLN A 11 -30.73 2.69 0.37
N PHE A 12 -31.04 3.04 1.62
CA PHE A 12 -30.12 3.77 2.46
C PHE A 12 -28.92 2.86 2.61
N TYR A 13 -27.82 3.20 1.95
CA TYR A 13 -26.52 2.66 2.31
C TYR A 13 -26.31 3.09 3.77
N ILE A 14 -26.61 2.18 4.67
CA ILE A 14 -26.11 2.24 6.03
C ILE A 14 -24.60 2.20 5.81
N VAL A 15 -23.91 3.32 6.07
CA VAL A 15 -22.45 3.34 6.19
C VAL A 15 -22.16 2.34 7.30
N ASP A 16 -21.82 1.15 6.90
CA ASP A 16 -21.66 0.02 7.77
C ASP A 16 -20.42 0.29 8.64
N SER A 17 -20.65 0.49 9.93
CA SER A 17 -19.59 0.64 10.94
C SER A 17 -18.59 -0.53 10.97
N ARG A 18 -18.85 -1.56 10.15
CA ARG A 18 -17.99 -2.75 9.94
C ARG A 18 -16.66 -2.43 9.30
N MET A 19 -16.48 -1.24 8.71
CA MET A 19 -15.21 -0.76 8.15
C MET A 19 -14.49 0.25 9.06
N ASP A 20 -14.72 0.18 10.38
CA ASP A 20 -13.78 0.83 11.28
C ASP A 20 -12.41 0.17 11.11
N LEU A 21 -11.50 0.89 10.46
CA LEU A 21 -10.16 0.40 10.12
C LEU A 21 -9.16 1.10 11.04
N PRO A 22 -8.85 0.51 12.21
CA PRO A 22 -7.84 1.06 13.10
C PRO A 22 -6.53 1.24 12.37
N CYS A 23 -5.97 2.44 12.42
CA CYS A 23 -4.73 2.80 11.76
C CYS A 23 -3.62 3.02 12.78
N TYR A 24 -2.50 2.34 12.59
CA TYR A 24 -1.26 2.57 13.32
C TYR A 24 -0.17 3.07 12.39
N CYS A 25 0.57 4.08 12.83
CA CYS A 25 1.76 4.57 12.15
C CYS A 25 3.00 4.21 12.97
N ILE A 26 3.89 3.41 12.39
CA ILE A 26 5.19 3.07 12.99
C ILE A 26 6.07 4.31 12.93
N ASN A 27 6.54 4.77 14.08
CA ASN A 27 7.44 5.90 14.17
C ASN A 27 8.39 5.74 15.35
N LEU A 28 9.67 5.94 15.13
CA LEU A 28 10.70 5.90 16.18
C LEU A 28 10.56 7.10 17.13
N ASP A 29 10.85 6.90 18.42
CA ASP A 29 10.69 7.93 19.45
C ASP A 29 11.60 9.15 19.23
N ASP A 30 12.72 8.96 18.58
CA ASP A 30 13.68 10.00 18.24
C ASP A 30 13.43 10.68 16.88
N ARG A 31 12.27 10.40 16.25
CA ARG A 31 11.83 10.98 14.95
C ARG A 31 10.45 11.64 15.08
N PRO A 32 10.22 12.56 16.04
CA PRO A 32 8.89 13.16 16.25
C PRO A 32 8.45 14.02 15.05
N GLU A 33 9.37 14.62 14.31
CA GLU A 33 9.07 15.40 13.09
C GLU A 33 8.38 14.56 12.01
N ARG A 34 8.83 13.33 11.79
CA ARG A 34 8.22 12.42 10.80
C ARG A 34 6.79 12.03 11.19
N TRP A 35 6.54 11.87 12.49
CA TRP A 35 5.18 11.66 12.99
C TRP A 35 4.26 12.85 12.69
N GLU A 36 4.72 14.09 12.93
CA GLU A 36 3.94 15.29 12.64
C GLU A 36 3.68 15.43 11.12
N GLU A 37 4.67 15.15 10.28
CA GLU A 37 4.54 15.15 8.83
C GLU A 37 3.50 14.13 8.36
N THR A 38 3.52 12.90 8.89
CA THR A 38 2.54 11.87 8.52
C THR A 38 1.12 12.23 8.97
N LYS A 39 0.95 12.80 10.17
CA LYS A 39 -0.36 13.31 10.59
C LYS A 39 -0.90 14.36 9.63
N ALA A 40 -0.04 15.33 9.27
CA ALA A 40 -0.41 16.39 8.34
C ALA A 40 -0.75 15.85 6.94
N ALA A 41 0.00 14.85 6.46
CA ALA A 41 -0.25 14.24 5.15
C ALA A 41 -1.62 13.55 5.04
N PHE A 42 -2.14 13.00 6.14
CA PHE A 42 -3.46 12.35 6.19
C PHE A 42 -4.57 13.27 6.72
N GLU A 43 -4.28 14.54 6.99
CA GLU A 43 -5.31 15.52 7.37
C GLU A 43 -6.36 15.67 6.27
N GLY A 44 -7.63 15.71 6.63
CA GLY A 44 -8.74 15.79 5.68
C GLY A 44 -9.11 14.46 5.01
N THR A 45 -8.42 13.36 5.33
CA THR A 45 -8.85 12.00 4.97
C THR A 45 -9.68 11.38 6.10
N ASP A 46 -10.27 10.22 5.87
CA ASP A 46 -10.94 9.42 6.91
C ASP A 46 -9.96 8.51 7.70
N ILE A 47 -8.66 8.59 7.43
CA ILE A 47 -7.62 7.89 8.16
C ILE A 47 -7.13 8.76 9.32
N VAL A 48 -7.30 8.24 10.54
CA VAL A 48 -6.78 8.87 11.76
C VAL A 48 -5.67 7.98 12.32
N PRO A 49 -4.40 8.20 11.96
CA PRO A 49 -3.30 7.36 12.40
C PRO A 49 -3.06 7.53 13.91
N LYS A 50 -2.81 6.42 14.58
CA LYS A 50 -2.33 6.37 15.96
C LYS A 50 -0.86 6.00 15.95
N ARG A 51 -0.03 6.80 16.60
CA ARG A 51 1.39 6.52 16.69
C ARG A 51 1.61 5.17 17.38
N PHE A 52 2.45 4.34 16.78
CA PHE A 52 2.93 3.09 17.33
C PHE A 52 4.45 3.19 17.49
N PRO A 53 5.01 3.07 18.70
CA PRO A 53 6.45 3.19 18.92
C PRO A 53 7.21 2.16 18.09
N GLY A 54 8.05 2.61 17.19
CA GLY A 54 8.92 1.76 16.40
C GLY A 54 9.99 1.08 17.27
N ILE A 55 10.33 -0.15 16.91
CA ILE A 55 11.35 -0.92 17.63
C ILE A 55 12.70 -0.63 16.98
N ARG A 56 13.63 -0.07 17.77
CA ARG A 56 14.99 0.16 17.32
C ARG A 56 15.84 -1.12 17.43
N HIS A 57 16.66 -1.36 16.41
CA HIS A 57 17.62 -2.46 16.38
C HIS A 57 18.92 -1.96 15.73
N THR A 58 20.05 -2.58 16.03
CA THR A 58 21.35 -2.24 15.40
C THR A 58 21.35 -2.48 13.90
N GLU A 59 20.61 -3.50 13.44
CA GLU A 59 20.28 -3.71 12.03
C GLU A 59 18.87 -3.15 11.80
N GLY A 60 18.76 -1.97 11.19
CA GLY A 60 17.52 -1.21 11.04
C GLY A 60 16.35 -2.04 10.52
N TRP A 61 16.58 -2.86 9.49
CA TRP A 61 15.55 -3.72 8.89
C TRP A 61 14.95 -4.76 9.86
N LYS A 62 15.75 -5.23 10.86
CA LYS A 62 15.22 -6.12 11.93
C LYS A 62 14.30 -5.37 12.87
N GLY A 63 14.63 -4.12 13.21
CA GLY A 63 13.77 -3.25 14.00
C GLY A 63 12.48 -2.91 13.29
N CYS A 64 12.56 -2.57 11.99
CA CYS A 64 11.42 -2.36 11.12
C CYS A 64 10.49 -3.59 11.15
N GLY A 65 11.00 -4.77 10.82
CA GLY A 65 10.22 -6.00 10.81
C GLY A 65 9.59 -6.34 12.17
N ALA A 66 10.34 -6.14 13.26
CA ALA A 66 9.83 -6.35 14.61
C ALA A 66 8.66 -5.41 14.94
N SER A 67 8.69 -4.17 14.43
CA SER A 67 7.62 -3.19 14.61
C SER A 67 6.32 -3.63 13.90
N HIS A 68 6.41 -4.11 12.67
CA HIS A 68 5.28 -4.66 11.93
C HIS A 68 4.66 -5.88 12.64
N VAL A 69 5.50 -6.80 13.13
CA VAL A 69 5.05 -7.97 13.92
C VAL A 69 4.38 -7.54 15.22
N ALA A 70 4.90 -6.50 15.89
CA ALA A 70 4.30 -5.98 17.12
C ALA A 70 2.88 -5.42 16.88
N ILE A 71 2.65 -4.73 15.76
CA ILE A 71 1.30 -4.27 15.37
C ILE A 71 0.37 -5.45 15.08
N ALA A 72 0.84 -6.46 14.35
CA ALA A 72 0.02 -7.66 14.08
C ALA A 72 -0.37 -8.36 15.40
N ARG A 73 0.54 -8.45 16.36
CA ARG A 73 0.27 -8.99 17.72
C ARG A 73 -0.75 -8.16 18.48
N GLU A 74 -0.63 -6.84 18.44
CA GLU A 74 -1.60 -5.95 19.09
C GLU A 74 -2.98 -6.03 18.44
N ALA A 75 -3.04 -6.08 17.11
CA ALA A 75 -4.28 -6.26 16.37
C ALA A 75 -4.96 -7.59 16.71
N MET A 76 -4.19 -8.68 16.76
CA MET A 76 -4.67 -9.99 17.19
C MET A 76 -5.18 -9.99 18.63
N ARG A 77 -4.41 -9.42 19.57
CA ARG A 77 -4.79 -9.29 20.98
C ARG A 77 -6.10 -8.53 21.18
N ARG A 78 -6.35 -7.52 20.32
CA ARG A 78 -7.58 -6.71 20.34
C ARG A 78 -8.73 -7.34 19.58
N GLY A 79 -8.53 -8.46 18.89
CA GLY A 79 -9.54 -9.12 18.08
C GLY A 79 -9.97 -8.28 16.87
N LEU A 80 -9.08 -7.43 16.32
CA LEU A 80 -9.39 -6.59 15.18
C LEU A 80 -9.54 -7.48 13.94
N PRO A 81 -10.59 -7.30 13.12
CA PRO A 81 -10.76 -8.08 11.90
C PRO A 81 -9.72 -7.71 10.83
N TRP A 82 -9.18 -6.50 10.91
CA TRP A 82 -8.09 -5.94 10.11
C TRP A 82 -7.46 -4.72 10.77
N VAL A 83 -6.30 -4.34 10.29
CA VAL A 83 -5.57 -3.16 10.73
C VAL A 83 -4.88 -2.49 9.55
N LEU A 84 -4.98 -1.17 9.46
CA LEU A 84 -4.17 -0.36 8.55
C LEU A 84 -2.85 -0.03 9.24
N VAL A 85 -1.76 -0.23 8.55
CA VAL A 85 -0.41 0.11 9.03
C VAL A 85 0.23 1.08 8.07
N LEU A 86 0.81 2.13 8.62
CA LEU A 86 1.61 3.13 7.93
C LEU A 86 3.03 3.12 8.48
N GLU A 87 4.01 3.41 7.63
CA GLU A 87 5.32 3.89 8.06
C GLU A 87 5.30 5.43 8.09
N ASP A 88 6.18 6.04 8.87
CA ASP A 88 6.19 7.49 9.09
C ASP A 88 6.75 8.32 7.92
N ASP A 89 7.01 7.68 6.79
CA ASP A 89 7.35 8.28 5.50
C ASP A 89 6.29 8.03 4.41
N CYS A 90 5.10 7.60 4.80
CA CYS A 90 3.98 7.36 3.90
C CYS A 90 3.23 8.65 3.58
N ASP A 91 3.08 8.96 2.29
CA ASP A 91 2.23 10.05 1.80
C ASP A 91 1.09 9.50 0.94
N PRO A 92 -0.16 9.96 1.16
CA PRO A 92 -1.26 9.64 0.26
C PRO A 92 -1.07 10.37 -1.08
N VAL A 93 -1.55 9.76 -2.17
CA VAL A 93 -1.60 10.44 -3.48
C VAL A 93 -2.67 11.52 -3.51
N ALA A 94 -2.59 12.47 -4.45
CA ALA A 94 -3.47 13.64 -4.51
C ALA A 94 -4.97 13.29 -4.64
N ASP A 95 -5.31 12.17 -5.27
CA ASP A 95 -6.69 11.70 -5.44
C ASP A 95 -7.12 10.62 -4.40
N PHE A 96 -6.34 10.46 -3.33
CA PHE A 96 -6.56 9.47 -2.28
C PHE A 96 -7.98 9.52 -1.71
N THR A 97 -8.43 10.70 -1.26
CA THR A 97 -9.74 10.88 -0.62
C THR A 97 -10.90 10.50 -1.54
N ALA A 98 -10.74 10.72 -2.86
CA ALA A 98 -11.76 10.34 -3.84
C ALA A 98 -11.80 8.83 -4.09
N ARG A 99 -10.67 8.14 -4.02
CA ARG A 99 -10.54 6.72 -4.39
C ARG A 99 -10.64 5.75 -3.21
N TRP A 100 -10.14 6.16 -2.05
CA TRP A 100 -10.06 5.29 -0.88
C TRP A 100 -11.39 4.66 -0.46
N PRO A 101 -12.54 5.38 -0.46
CA PRO A 101 -13.83 4.76 -0.13
C PRO A 101 -14.17 3.55 -1.01
N THR A 102 -14.01 3.68 -2.33
CA THR A 102 -14.26 2.58 -3.28
C THR A 102 -13.31 1.40 -3.06
N VAL A 103 -12.04 1.68 -2.73
CA VAL A 103 -11.07 0.63 -2.42
C VAL A 103 -11.45 -0.09 -1.12
N LYS A 104 -11.87 0.62 -0.08
CA LYS A 104 -12.36 0.00 1.16
C LYS A 104 -13.55 -0.93 0.90
N GLU A 105 -14.53 -0.48 0.12
CA GLU A 105 -15.69 -1.29 -0.26
C GLU A 105 -15.26 -2.58 -0.99
N ALA A 106 -14.32 -2.46 -1.92
CA ALA A 106 -13.79 -3.61 -2.65
C ALA A 106 -13.01 -4.58 -1.74
N LEU A 107 -12.18 -4.05 -0.84
CA LEU A 107 -11.48 -4.86 0.16
C LEU A 107 -12.46 -5.63 1.05
N TRP A 108 -13.58 -5.00 1.40
CA TRP A 108 -14.63 -5.67 2.16
C TRP A 108 -15.36 -6.73 1.34
N ALA A 109 -15.74 -6.42 0.12
CA ALA A 109 -16.45 -7.35 -0.75
C ALA A 109 -15.61 -8.60 -1.02
N GLU A 110 -14.31 -8.44 -1.26
CA GLU A 110 -13.35 -9.49 -1.59
C GLU A 110 -12.59 -10.05 -0.37
N ARG A 111 -13.08 -9.79 0.85
CA ARG A 111 -12.34 -10.08 2.09
C ARG A 111 -11.83 -11.51 2.23
N ASP A 112 -12.47 -12.49 1.61
CA ASP A 112 -12.08 -13.89 1.75
C ASP A 112 -11.01 -14.33 0.74
N SER A 113 -10.66 -13.44 -0.19
CA SER A 113 -9.73 -13.72 -1.29
C SER A 113 -8.32 -13.19 -1.09
N TRP A 114 -8.05 -12.39 -0.04
CA TRP A 114 -6.75 -11.78 0.23
C TRP A 114 -6.37 -11.83 1.72
N ASP A 115 -5.09 -11.68 2.01
CA ASP A 115 -4.52 -11.63 3.37
C ASP A 115 -3.96 -10.23 3.67
N ILE A 116 -3.35 -9.58 2.67
CA ILE A 116 -2.77 -8.24 2.76
C ILE A 116 -3.13 -7.41 1.52
N PHE A 117 -3.47 -6.15 1.74
CA PHE A 117 -3.58 -5.14 0.69
C PHE A 117 -2.40 -4.18 0.80
N LEU A 118 -1.71 -3.91 -0.30
CA LEU A 118 -0.62 -2.93 -0.38
C LEU A 118 -1.09 -1.70 -1.15
N GLY A 119 -1.01 -0.53 -0.52
CA GLY A 119 -1.47 0.73 -1.13
C GLY A 119 -0.44 1.42 -2.00
N GLY A 120 0.85 1.11 -1.81
CA GLY A 120 1.96 1.69 -2.57
C GLY A 120 3.12 0.73 -2.79
N PRO A 121 2.88 -0.51 -3.30
CA PRO A 121 3.94 -1.50 -3.44
C PRO A 121 4.99 -1.12 -4.48
N THR A 122 6.20 -1.62 -4.27
CA THR A 122 7.31 -1.59 -5.23
C THR A 122 7.63 -3.00 -5.73
N PHE A 123 8.39 -3.13 -6.82
CA PHE A 123 8.87 -4.41 -7.35
C PHE A 123 7.79 -5.49 -7.48
N ILE A 124 6.65 -5.11 -8.08
CA ILE A 124 5.54 -6.03 -8.28
C ILE A 124 5.96 -7.24 -9.13
N GLN A 125 5.67 -8.44 -8.64
CA GLN A 125 6.09 -9.71 -9.22
C GLN A 125 4.88 -10.52 -9.71
N GLY A 126 5.15 -11.42 -10.67
CA GLY A 126 4.18 -12.35 -11.20
C GLY A 126 3.09 -11.72 -12.09
N PRO A 127 2.13 -12.51 -12.53
CA PRO A 127 0.98 -12.03 -13.27
C PRO A 127 0.07 -11.19 -12.39
N ALA A 128 -0.68 -10.30 -13.04
CA ALA A 128 -1.69 -9.46 -12.41
C ALA A 128 -3.07 -9.97 -12.80
N GLU A 129 -3.86 -10.39 -11.81
CA GLU A 129 -5.20 -10.90 -12.02
C GLU A 129 -6.23 -9.88 -11.50
N PRO A 130 -7.13 -9.38 -12.37
CA PRO A 130 -8.19 -8.47 -11.95
C PRO A 130 -9.10 -9.11 -10.89
N LEU A 131 -9.44 -8.34 -9.86
CA LEU A 131 -10.36 -8.71 -8.79
C LEU A 131 -11.28 -7.52 -8.49
N GLY A 132 -12.24 -7.25 -9.37
CA GLY A 132 -13.03 -6.04 -9.36
C GLY A 132 -12.13 -4.79 -9.49
N PRO A 133 -12.25 -3.79 -8.58
CA PRO A 133 -11.35 -2.63 -8.55
C PRO A 133 -9.97 -2.92 -7.94
N LEU A 134 -9.76 -4.13 -7.44
CA LEU A 134 -8.47 -4.60 -6.93
C LEU A 134 -7.76 -5.45 -7.99
N THR A 135 -6.51 -5.74 -7.72
CA THR A 135 -5.70 -6.66 -8.54
C THR A 135 -4.93 -7.59 -7.62
N ARG A 136 -5.04 -8.89 -7.86
CA ARG A 136 -4.20 -9.89 -7.22
C ARG A 136 -2.85 -9.95 -7.91
N ILE A 137 -1.78 -10.09 -7.12
CA ILE A 137 -0.41 -10.25 -7.59
C ILE A 137 0.28 -11.37 -6.83
N GLU A 138 1.39 -11.88 -7.36
CA GLU A 138 2.16 -12.94 -6.70
C GLU A 138 3.04 -12.40 -5.57
N GLY A 139 3.66 -11.23 -5.78
CA GLY A 139 4.56 -10.63 -4.80
C GLY A 139 4.81 -9.15 -5.04
N ALA A 140 5.21 -8.44 -4.00
CA ALA A 140 5.67 -7.06 -4.06
C ALA A 140 6.38 -6.69 -2.75
N TYR A 141 7.14 -5.60 -2.77
CA TYR A 141 7.83 -5.08 -1.61
C TYR A 141 7.27 -3.71 -1.20
N ALA A 142 7.81 -3.16 -0.12
CA ALA A 142 7.42 -1.93 0.55
C ALA A 142 6.10 -2.01 1.33
N LEU A 143 6.21 -1.79 2.64
CA LEU A 143 5.12 -1.90 3.61
C LEU A 143 4.71 -0.54 4.21
N HIS A 144 5.01 0.57 3.52
CA HIS A 144 4.70 1.90 4.04
C HIS A 144 3.19 2.21 4.13
N PHE A 145 2.34 1.48 3.39
CA PHE A 145 0.87 1.54 3.48
C PHE A 145 0.29 0.15 3.20
N TYR A 146 -0.26 -0.50 4.20
CA TYR A 146 -0.94 -1.77 3.98
C TYR A 146 -2.09 -2.03 4.94
N VAL A 147 -3.06 -2.84 4.51
CA VAL A 147 -4.10 -3.41 5.38
C VAL A 147 -3.83 -4.89 5.58
N LEU A 148 -3.71 -5.31 6.82
CA LEU A 148 -3.52 -6.72 7.21
C LEU A 148 -4.80 -7.27 7.82
N ARG A 149 -5.24 -8.44 7.36
CA ARG A 149 -6.42 -9.13 7.89
C ARG A 149 -6.09 -10.05 9.07
N ALA A 150 -7.11 -10.33 9.89
CA ALA A 150 -7.00 -11.26 11.01
C ALA A 150 -6.53 -12.66 10.58
N SER A 151 -6.91 -13.13 9.38
CA SER A 151 -6.45 -14.41 8.82
C SER A 151 -4.94 -14.49 8.61
N ALA A 152 -4.26 -13.35 8.54
CA ALA A 152 -2.83 -13.25 8.32
C ALA A 152 -2.00 -13.03 9.60
N TYR A 153 -2.64 -12.72 10.74
CA TYR A 153 -1.89 -12.36 11.96
C TYR A 153 -0.95 -13.47 12.43
N GLU A 154 -1.41 -14.71 12.49
CA GLU A 154 -0.55 -15.82 12.90
C GLU A 154 0.65 -16.00 11.98
N LYS A 155 0.44 -15.86 10.68
CA LYS A 155 1.55 -15.89 9.70
C LYS A 155 2.51 -14.72 9.93
N ALA A 156 1.99 -13.50 10.16
CA ALA A 156 2.84 -12.34 10.45
C ALA A 156 3.69 -12.55 11.72
N LEU A 157 3.10 -13.14 12.77
CA LEU A 157 3.79 -13.47 14.02
C LEU A 157 4.86 -14.56 13.87
N ALA A 158 4.81 -15.37 12.82
CA ALA A 158 5.80 -16.41 12.56
C ALA A 158 7.08 -15.88 11.89
N TRP A 159 7.14 -14.59 11.53
CA TRP A 159 8.35 -13.99 10.98
C TRP A 159 9.52 -14.11 11.95
N ASN A 160 10.68 -14.49 11.41
CA ASN A 160 11.94 -14.61 12.12
C ASN A 160 13.05 -14.02 11.24
N PRO A 161 13.73 -12.94 11.66
CA PRO A 161 14.70 -12.22 10.84
C PRO A 161 15.86 -13.11 10.37
N ASP A 162 16.33 -14.02 11.20
CA ASP A 162 17.48 -14.86 10.90
C ASP A 162 17.17 -15.98 9.89
N ARG A 163 15.90 -16.27 9.66
CA ARG A 163 15.41 -17.29 8.72
C ARG A 163 14.82 -16.69 7.45
N HIS A 164 14.11 -15.58 7.59
CA HIS A 164 13.23 -15.07 6.55
C HIS A 164 13.77 -13.79 5.90
N GLY A 165 14.81 -13.16 6.49
CA GLY A 165 15.31 -11.88 6.01
C GLY A 165 14.31 -10.73 6.22
N PRO A 166 14.32 -9.70 5.37
CA PRO A 166 13.43 -8.55 5.47
C PRO A 166 11.96 -8.94 5.50
N ILE A 167 11.15 -8.20 6.27
CA ILE A 167 9.76 -8.56 6.50
C ILE A 167 8.89 -8.41 5.26
N ASP A 168 9.17 -7.48 4.38
CA ASP A 168 8.44 -7.29 3.13
C ASP A 168 8.66 -8.46 2.16
N VAL A 169 9.86 -9.03 2.12
CA VAL A 169 10.16 -10.26 1.39
C VAL A 169 9.34 -11.43 1.97
N TYR A 170 9.35 -11.58 3.29
CA TYR A 170 8.58 -12.61 3.95
C TYR A 170 7.07 -12.47 3.72
N TYR A 171 6.53 -11.24 3.79
CA TYR A 171 5.11 -11.00 3.51
C TYR A 171 4.76 -11.28 2.05
N SER A 172 5.66 -10.93 1.14
CA SER A 172 5.53 -11.24 -0.28
C SER A 172 5.36 -12.74 -0.54
N ASP A 173 6.13 -13.57 0.17
CA ASP A 173 6.13 -15.03 0.00
C ASP A 173 4.95 -15.72 0.71
N GLN A 174 4.42 -15.14 1.79
CA GLN A 174 3.48 -15.84 2.67
C GLN A 174 2.03 -15.44 2.47
N PHE A 175 1.75 -14.26 1.89
CA PHE A 175 0.40 -13.72 1.87
C PHE A 175 -0.20 -13.69 0.46
N ARG A 176 -1.52 -13.83 0.41
CA ARG A 176 -2.30 -13.50 -0.78
C ARG A 176 -2.41 -11.99 -0.87
N ILE A 177 -1.74 -11.40 -1.85
CA ILE A 177 -1.58 -9.95 -1.97
C ILE A 177 -2.59 -9.40 -2.96
N VAL A 178 -3.25 -8.31 -2.58
CA VAL A 178 -4.01 -7.46 -3.49
C VAL A 178 -3.52 -6.03 -3.44
N ILE A 179 -3.63 -5.35 -4.55
CA ILE A 179 -3.27 -3.94 -4.73
C ILE A 179 -4.40 -3.21 -5.44
N THR A 180 -4.32 -1.89 -5.53
CA THR A 180 -5.13 -1.08 -6.43
C THR A 180 -4.25 -0.38 -7.45
N GLN A 181 -4.84 -0.10 -8.61
CA GLN A 181 -4.15 0.68 -9.65
C GLN A 181 -5.06 1.82 -10.12
N PRO A 182 -4.54 3.05 -10.16
CA PRO A 182 -3.23 3.50 -9.68
C PRO A 182 -3.07 3.28 -8.16
N MET A 183 -1.83 3.34 -7.64
CA MET A 183 -1.54 3.19 -6.21
C MET A 183 -2.13 4.34 -5.39
N LEU A 184 -2.34 4.13 -4.09
CA LEU A 184 -2.95 5.09 -3.15
C LEU A 184 -1.92 5.88 -2.35
N ALA A 185 -0.73 5.34 -2.19
CA ALA A 185 0.30 5.93 -1.36
C ALA A 185 1.68 5.83 -2.02
N VAL A 186 2.56 6.72 -1.61
CA VAL A 186 3.97 6.74 -2.01
C VAL A 186 4.83 6.88 -0.78
N GLN A 187 6.05 6.39 -0.84
CA GLN A 187 7.03 6.58 0.21
C GLN A 187 7.70 7.95 0.04
N ARG A 188 7.62 8.79 1.08
CA ARG A 188 8.30 10.09 1.13
C ARG A 188 9.80 9.87 1.12
N ARG A 189 10.52 10.77 0.47
CA ARG A 189 11.97 10.78 0.55
C ARG A 189 12.39 11.13 1.98
N SER A 190 13.10 10.22 2.62
CA SER A 190 13.70 10.43 3.93
C SER A 190 15.01 9.65 4.03
N ILE A 191 15.86 10.02 4.98
CA ILE A 191 17.01 9.18 5.33
C ILE A 191 16.45 7.92 5.98
N SER A 192 16.67 6.78 5.34
CA SER A 192 16.22 5.49 5.85
C SER A 192 17.16 5.00 6.95
N ASP A 193 16.62 4.51 8.06
CA ASP A 193 17.42 3.81 9.08
C ASP A 193 17.89 2.42 8.59
N ASN A 194 17.42 1.98 7.42
CA ASN A 194 17.80 0.72 6.80
C ASN A 194 18.99 0.86 5.83
N GLU A 195 19.38 2.09 5.47
CA GLU A 195 20.47 2.38 4.54
C GLU A 195 21.67 2.93 5.32
N GLU A 196 22.82 2.24 5.21
CA GLU A 196 24.08 2.65 5.85
C GLU A 196 24.72 3.85 5.14
N GLU A 197 24.35 4.14 3.89
CA GLU A 197 24.82 5.28 3.10
C GLU A 197 23.64 6.07 2.52
N GLU A 198 23.81 7.39 2.49
CA GLU A 198 22.89 8.33 1.85
C GLU A 198 22.96 8.17 0.32
N VAL A 199 22.21 7.20 -0.21
CA VAL A 199 22.04 7.10 -1.65
C VAL A 199 21.12 8.23 -2.09
N ASP A 200 21.68 9.31 -2.53
CA ASP A 200 20.95 10.47 -3.06
C ASP A 200 20.31 10.15 -4.44
N TYR A 201 19.36 9.25 -4.43
CA TYR A 201 18.43 9.15 -5.54
C TYR A 201 17.49 10.36 -5.46
N GLY A 202 17.83 11.43 -6.17
CA GLY A 202 17.07 12.69 -6.14
C GLY A 202 15.56 12.48 -6.25
N TYR A 203 14.78 13.39 -5.67
CA TYR A 203 13.30 13.37 -5.66
C TYR A 203 12.66 12.97 -7.00
N LEU A 204 13.24 13.40 -8.13
CA LEU A 204 12.83 13.01 -9.47
C LEU A 204 13.02 11.52 -9.77
N PHE A 205 14.01 10.86 -9.16
CA PHE A 205 14.30 9.46 -9.41
C PHE A 205 13.29 8.55 -8.66
N ARG A 206 13.01 8.81 -7.40
CA ARG A 206 12.00 8.05 -6.63
C ARG A 206 10.60 8.23 -7.22
N ARG A 207 10.27 9.46 -7.66
CA ARG A 207 9.01 9.71 -8.36
C ARG A 207 8.98 9.04 -9.73
N SER A 208 10.10 9.02 -10.46
CA SER A 208 10.21 8.29 -11.73
C SER A 208 10.23 6.79 -11.53
N GLU A 209 10.82 6.29 -10.44
CA GLU A 209 10.76 4.88 -10.07
C GLU A 209 9.33 4.43 -9.81
N HIS A 210 8.57 5.18 -9.01
CA HIS A 210 7.16 4.90 -8.78
C HIS A 210 6.34 4.92 -10.08
N VAL A 211 6.52 5.94 -10.93
CA VAL A 211 5.89 6.01 -12.24
C VAL A 211 6.34 4.83 -13.14
N MET A 212 7.62 4.47 -13.11
CA MET A 212 8.14 3.34 -13.85
C MET A 212 7.54 2.02 -13.36
N GLN A 213 7.40 1.81 -12.06
CA GLN A 213 6.75 0.64 -11.50
C GLN A 213 5.28 0.55 -11.91
N GLN A 214 4.56 1.68 -11.89
CA GLN A 214 3.20 1.74 -12.40
C GLN A 214 3.11 1.40 -13.89
N LEU A 215 4.04 1.92 -14.72
CA LEU A 215 4.11 1.62 -16.15
C LEU A 215 4.43 0.14 -16.39
N LEU A 216 5.39 -0.43 -15.67
CA LEU A 216 5.76 -1.84 -15.78
C LEU A 216 4.61 -2.75 -15.34
N TYR A 217 3.90 -2.37 -14.28
CA TYR A 217 2.69 -3.07 -13.87
C TYR A 217 1.60 -3.01 -14.94
N SER A 218 1.30 -1.81 -15.45
CA SER A 218 0.34 -1.61 -16.55
C SER A 218 0.71 -2.41 -17.80
N ALA A 219 2.01 -2.57 -18.09
CA ALA A 219 2.50 -3.35 -19.23
C ALA A 219 2.19 -4.86 -19.12
N ARG A 220 1.93 -5.37 -17.93
CA ARG A 220 1.53 -6.77 -17.73
C ARG A 220 0.06 -7.03 -18.11
N THR A 221 -0.73 -5.99 -18.25
CA THR A 221 -2.06 -6.06 -18.83
C THR A 221 -1.97 -5.88 -20.37
N ARG A 222 -2.90 -6.47 -21.13
CA ARG A 222 -2.93 -6.35 -22.60
C ARG A 222 -2.98 -4.88 -23.07
N GLU A 223 -3.74 -4.05 -22.36
CA GLU A 223 -3.87 -2.62 -22.64
C GLU A 223 -2.61 -1.84 -22.28
N GLY A 224 -1.96 -2.18 -21.17
CA GLY A 224 -0.72 -1.58 -20.72
C GLY A 224 0.47 -1.93 -21.63
N THR A 225 0.51 -3.14 -22.19
CA THR A 225 1.54 -3.53 -23.17
C THR A 225 1.46 -2.65 -24.41
N ILE A 226 0.25 -2.37 -24.91
CA ILE A 226 0.04 -1.46 -26.05
C ILE A 226 0.49 -0.03 -25.70
N GLY A 227 0.14 0.46 -24.50
CA GLY A 227 0.57 1.78 -24.01
C GLY A 227 2.09 1.93 -23.95
N LEU A 228 2.79 0.91 -23.49
CA LEU A 228 4.26 0.91 -23.38
C LEU A 228 4.94 0.89 -24.77
N LEU A 229 4.39 0.14 -25.70
CA LEU A 229 4.88 0.12 -27.08
C LEU A 229 4.72 1.48 -27.76
N VAL A 230 3.57 2.14 -27.57
CA VAL A 230 3.32 3.50 -28.08
C VAL A 230 4.27 4.51 -27.45
N PHE A 231 4.45 4.46 -26.12
CA PHE A 231 5.38 5.35 -25.40
C PHE A 231 6.83 5.17 -25.85
N SER A 232 7.27 3.91 -26.02
CA SER A 232 8.62 3.61 -26.51
C SER A 232 8.83 4.10 -27.95
N ALA A 233 7.82 3.96 -28.82
CA ALA A 233 7.88 4.46 -30.18
C ALA A 233 7.98 6.00 -30.22
N VAL A 234 7.21 6.71 -29.40
CA VAL A 234 7.27 8.18 -29.28
C VAL A 234 8.65 8.62 -28.78
N LEU A 235 9.21 7.96 -27.76
CA LEU A 235 10.54 8.27 -27.23
C LEU A 235 11.63 8.08 -28.29
N LEU A 236 11.58 6.99 -29.06
CA LEU A 236 12.51 6.72 -30.15
C LEU A 236 12.39 7.78 -31.25
N CYS A 237 11.18 8.19 -31.61
CA CYS A 237 10.96 9.30 -32.55
C CYS A 237 11.56 10.61 -32.05
N LEU A 238 11.34 10.98 -30.76
CA LEU A 238 11.89 12.20 -30.18
C LEU A 238 13.44 12.17 -30.14
N MET A 239 14.04 11.03 -29.80
CA MET A 239 15.49 10.85 -29.83
C MET A 239 16.05 10.96 -31.25
N TRP A 240 15.35 10.42 -32.27
CA TRP A 240 15.74 10.49 -33.66
C TRP A 240 15.69 11.93 -34.21
N PHE A 241 14.63 12.69 -33.86
CA PHE A 241 14.53 14.11 -34.23
C PHE A 241 15.60 14.98 -33.55
N ARG A 242 15.97 14.66 -32.29
CA ARG A 242 17.02 15.40 -31.56
C ARG A 242 18.43 15.14 -32.14
N LYS A 243 18.65 14.00 -32.76
CA LYS A 243 19.94 13.63 -33.38
C LYS A 243 20.13 14.22 -34.79
N ARG A 244 19.08 14.80 -35.36
CA ARG A 244 19.10 15.44 -36.69
C ARG A 244 19.15 16.99 -36.65
N ARG A 245 19.15 17.56 -35.45
CA ARG A 245 19.45 18.99 -35.23
C ARG A 245 20.88 19.12 -34.69
#